data_16dbe7de1532ea8a5a943edbc0427044
#
_entry.id   16dbe7de1532ea8a5a943edbc0427044
#
_cell.length_a   1.000
_cell.length_b   1.000
_cell.length_c   1.000
_cell.angle_alpha   90.00
_cell.angle_beta   90.00
_cell.angle_gamma   90.00
#
_symmetry.space_group_name_H-M   'P 1'
#
loop_
_entity.id
_entity.type
_entity.pdbx_description
1 polymer ?
#
loop_
_entity_poly.entity_id
_entity_poly.type
_entity_poly.pdbx_seq_one_letter_code
_entity_poly.pdbx_strand_id
1 'polypeptide(L)'
;MKAPFLIGRILFGGFFLYNGINHLKKAKDMAPYAESKGVPTPELAVKLSAVPLIVGGASLLLGVKPKLGSLAILGFLAGVSPIMHDFWRNENPEERMKNMVDFMKNTALAGGALALMGVDEPWQASVPVNEFTIGQLKPGQPRLARKLRKLGRKIAA
;
A
#
# COMPACT_ATOMS: atom_id res chain seq x y z
N MET A 1 -21.85 -0.22 -10.30
CA MET A 1 -20.79 0.21 -9.37
C MET A 1 -21.20 1.52 -8.73
N LYS A 2 -21.04 1.67 -7.42
CA LYS A 2 -21.27 2.98 -6.80
C LYS A 2 -19.99 3.82 -7.02
N ALA A 3 -20.07 4.85 -7.85
CA ALA A 3 -18.93 5.72 -8.17
C ALA A 3 -18.16 6.22 -6.93
N PRO A 4 -18.82 6.59 -5.80
CA PRO A 4 -18.12 7.02 -4.59
C PRO A 4 -17.14 5.98 -4.04
N PHE A 5 -17.48 4.70 -4.06
CA PHE A 5 -16.58 3.64 -3.60
C PHE A 5 -15.32 3.53 -4.47
N LEU A 6 -15.47 3.59 -5.79
CA LEU A 6 -14.33 3.51 -6.70
C LEU A 6 -13.39 4.72 -6.52
N ILE A 7 -13.97 5.93 -6.43
CA ILE A 7 -13.20 7.16 -6.21
C ILE A 7 -12.46 7.08 -4.87
N GLY A 8 -13.15 6.74 -3.80
CA GLY A 8 -12.56 6.60 -2.47
C GLY A 8 -11.41 5.58 -2.44
N ARG A 9 -11.60 4.43 -3.09
CA ARG A 9 -10.58 3.38 -3.22
C ARG A 9 -9.34 3.88 -3.97
N ILE A 10 -9.52 4.61 -5.08
CA ILE A 10 -8.42 5.15 -5.87
C ILE A 10 -7.66 6.22 -5.09
N LEU A 11 -8.37 7.13 -4.44
CA LEU A 11 -7.74 8.18 -3.63
C LEU A 11 -6.97 7.58 -2.45
N PHE A 12 -7.58 6.66 -1.72
CA PHE A 12 -6.98 6.05 -0.54
C PHE A 12 -5.77 5.17 -0.91
N GLY A 13 -5.93 4.25 -1.86
CA GLY A 13 -4.85 3.38 -2.32
C GLY A 13 -3.72 4.18 -2.99
N GLY A 14 -4.07 5.20 -3.80
CA GLY A 14 -3.12 6.10 -4.46
C GLY A 14 -2.29 6.90 -3.47
N PHE A 15 -2.92 7.42 -2.40
CA PHE A 15 -2.22 8.12 -1.33
C PHE A 15 -1.13 7.25 -0.68
N PHE A 16 -1.46 6.02 -0.29
CA PHE A 16 -0.49 5.14 0.35
C PHE A 16 0.59 4.65 -0.61
N LEU A 17 0.24 4.34 -1.86
CA LEU A 17 1.22 3.97 -2.87
C LEU A 17 2.22 5.12 -3.13
N TYR A 18 1.73 6.35 -3.28
CA TYR A 18 2.57 7.53 -3.46
C TYR A 18 3.51 7.74 -2.26
N ASN A 19 2.99 7.64 -1.03
CA ASN A 19 3.80 7.76 0.18
C ASN A 19 4.87 6.66 0.27
N GLY A 20 4.52 5.42 -0.05
CA GLY A 20 5.50 4.32 -0.07
C GLY A 20 6.63 4.57 -1.08
N ILE A 21 6.31 5.06 -2.28
CA ILE A 21 7.33 5.46 -3.27
C ILE A 21 8.21 6.59 -2.73
N ASN A 22 7.61 7.58 -2.04
CA ASN A 22 8.35 8.67 -1.42
C ASN A 22 9.29 8.17 -0.32
N HIS A 23 8.87 7.22 0.52
CA HIS A 23 9.73 6.62 1.53
C HIS A 23 10.98 5.99 0.91
N LEU A 24 10.85 5.31 -0.23
CA LEU A 24 12.02 4.77 -0.94
C LEU A 24 12.92 5.87 -1.51
N LYS A 25 12.33 6.87 -2.15
CA LYS A 25 13.08 7.93 -2.85
C LYS A 25 13.76 8.91 -1.89
N LYS A 26 13.09 9.23 -0.77
CA LYS A 26 13.50 10.25 0.20
C LYS A 26 13.91 9.67 1.55
N ALA A 27 14.32 8.40 1.60
CA ALA A 27 14.68 7.74 2.85
C ALA A 27 15.80 8.49 3.60
N LYS A 28 16.81 9.00 2.89
CA LYS A 28 17.90 9.78 3.47
C LYS A 28 17.43 11.10 4.07
N ASP A 29 16.48 11.77 3.41
CA ASP A 29 15.94 13.05 3.87
C ASP A 29 15.02 12.88 5.08
N MET A 30 14.34 11.73 5.17
CA MET A 30 13.43 11.38 6.28
C MET A 30 14.16 10.76 7.49
N ALA A 31 15.35 10.19 7.28
CA ALA A 31 16.12 9.53 8.32
C ALA A 31 16.42 10.41 9.54
N PRO A 32 16.83 11.69 9.40
CA PRO A 32 17.11 12.54 10.56
C PRO A 32 15.89 12.72 11.48
N TYR A 33 14.70 12.82 10.91
CA TYR A 33 13.47 12.90 11.71
C TYR A 33 13.17 11.59 12.44
N ALA A 34 13.33 10.45 11.78
CA ALA A 34 13.17 9.15 12.40
C ALA A 34 14.21 8.92 13.52
N GLU A 35 15.46 9.36 13.32
CA GLU A 35 16.52 9.31 14.31
C GLU A 35 16.18 10.15 15.56
N SER A 36 15.65 11.37 15.36
CA SER A 36 15.21 12.23 16.47
C SER A 36 14.08 11.61 17.31
N LYS A 37 13.35 10.64 16.75
CA LYS A 37 12.33 9.84 17.43
C LYS A 37 12.86 8.53 18.01
N GLY A 38 14.18 8.32 18.00
CA GLY A 38 14.84 7.15 18.57
C GLY A 38 14.70 5.88 17.73
N VAL A 39 14.38 6.00 16.44
CA VAL A 39 14.27 4.84 15.53
C VAL A 39 15.67 4.32 15.22
N PRO A 40 15.98 3.05 15.52
CA PRO A 40 17.27 2.45 15.15
C PRO A 40 17.38 2.29 13.64
N THR A 41 18.59 2.47 13.10
CA THR A 41 18.86 2.39 11.64
C THR A 41 17.83 3.15 10.80
N PRO A 42 17.70 4.48 11.00
CA PRO A 42 16.54 5.26 10.57
C PRO A 42 16.32 5.21 9.04
N GLU A 43 17.37 5.27 8.23
CA GLU A 43 17.24 5.17 6.76
C GLU A 43 16.67 3.81 6.34
N LEU A 44 17.14 2.72 6.95
CA LEU A 44 16.63 1.38 6.66
C LEU A 44 15.18 1.24 7.14
N ALA A 45 14.85 1.76 8.33
CA ALA A 45 13.50 1.73 8.86
C ALA A 45 12.51 2.47 7.92
N VAL A 46 12.88 3.64 7.41
CA VAL A 46 12.09 4.38 6.42
C VAL A 46 11.92 3.57 5.12
N LYS A 47 12.98 2.95 4.60
CA LYS A 47 12.88 2.08 3.40
C LYS A 47 11.97 0.87 3.64
N LEU A 48 12.08 0.20 4.77
CA LEU A 48 11.25 -0.94 5.12
C LEU A 48 9.78 -0.55 5.29
N SER A 49 9.51 0.63 5.84
CA SER A 49 8.13 1.15 5.98
C SER A 49 7.45 1.40 4.64
N ALA A 50 8.21 1.54 3.55
CA ALA A 50 7.65 1.65 2.20
C ALA A 50 6.95 0.37 1.75
N VAL A 51 7.37 -0.80 2.23
CA VAL A 51 6.81 -2.10 1.79
C VAL A 51 5.31 -2.21 2.06
N PRO A 52 4.82 -2.06 3.31
CA PRO A 52 3.38 -2.12 3.58
C PRO A 52 2.60 -1.01 2.88
N LEU A 53 3.19 0.16 2.66
CA LEU A 53 2.54 1.26 1.95
C LEU A 53 2.37 0.96 0.45
N ILE A 54 3.41 0.44 -0.21
CA ILE A 54 3.37 0.10 -1.64
C ILE A 54 2.46 -1.10 -1.87
N VAL A 55 2.65 -2.17 -1.10
CA VAL A 55 1.87 -3.41 -1.25
C VAL A 55 0.40 -3.13 -0.91
N GLY A 56 0.13 -2.45 0.21
CA GLY A 56 -1.21 -2.09 0.62
C GLY A 56 -1.90 -1.16 -0.36
N GLY A 57 -1.23 -0.08 -0.76
CA GLY A 57 -1.75 0.89 -1.71
C GLY A 57 -2.04 0.28 -3.08
N ALA A 58 -1.13 -0.51 -3.63
CA ALA A 58 -1.32 -1.22 -4.89
C ALA A 58 -2.45 -2.27 -4.81
N SER A 59 -2.52 -3.03 -3.71
CA SER A 59 -3.59 -3.99 -3.44
C SER A 59 -4.97 -3.33 -3.50
N LEU A 60 -5.13 -2.18 -2.84
CA LEU A 60 -6.37 -1.41 -2.84
C LEU A 60 -6.68 -0.83 -4.22
N LEU A 61 -5.71 -0.24 -4.90
CA LEU A 61 -5.89 0.30 -6.26
C LEU A 61 -6.35 -0.76 -7.25
N LEU A 62 -5.72 -1.91 -7.24
CA LEU A 62 -6.00 -3.00 -8.15
C LEU A 62 -7.21 -3.84 -7.72
N GLY A 63 -7.64 -3.72 -6.47
CA GLY A 63 -8.71 -4.54 -5.89
C GLY A 63 -8.30 -6.01 -5.70
N VAL A 64 -6.99 -6.27 -5.61
CA VAL A 64 -6.42 -7.61 -5.44
C VAL A 64 -6.16 -7.86 -3.97
N LYS A 65 -6.86 -8.81 -3.38
CA LYS A 65 -6.81 -9.12 -1.93
C LYS A 65 -6.85 -7.85 -1.04
N PRO A 66 -7.85 -6.99 -1.25
CA PRO A 66 -7.87 -5.66 -0.64
C PRO A 66 -7.93 -5.68 0.88
N LYS A 67 -8.48 -6.73 1.49
CA LYS A 67 -8.45 -6.91 2.95
C LYS A 67 -7.03 -7.05 3.49
N LEU A 68 -6.16 -7.81 2.79
CA LEU A 68 -4.74 -7.93 3.17
C LEU A 68 -4.00 -6.60 2.94
N GLY A 69 -4.33 -5.88 1.86
CA GLY A 69 -3.79 -4.55 1.61
C GLY A 69 -4.15 -3.54 2.70
N SER A 70 -5.42 -3.52 3.12
CA SER A 70 -5.89 -2.70 4.25
C SER A 70 -5.19 -3.07 5.55
N LEU A 71 -5.00 -4.36 5.81
CA LEU A 71 -4.30 -4.85 7.01
C LEU A 71 -2.83 -4.40 7.03
N ALA A 72 -2.14 -4.42 5.88
CA ALA A 72 -0.77 -3.93 5.77
C ALA A 72 -0.68 -2.42 6.09
N ILE A 73 -1.63 -1.62 5.59
CA ILE A 73 -1.72 -0.19 5.89
C ILE A 73 -2.03 0.03 7.37
N LEU A 74 -2.96 -0.71 7.96
CA LEU A 74 -3.27 -0.63 9.39
C LEU A 74 -2.05 -0.94 10.25
N GLY A 75 -1.31 -2.00 9.94
CA GLY A 75 -0.09 -2.36 10.65
C GLY A 75 0.96 -1.25 10.59
N PHE A 76 1.14 -0.64 9.42
CA PHE A 76 2.02 0.52 9.27
C PHE A 76 1.54 1.71 10.13
N LEU A 77 0.27 2.09 10.05
CA LEU A 77 -0.28 3.22 10.81
C LEU A 77 -0.22 2.99 12.33
N ALA A 78 -0.51 1.76 12.77
CA ALA A 78 -0.43 1.40 14.19
C ALA A 78 1.00 1.46 14.73
N GLY A 79 1.99 1.11 13.91
CA GLY A 79 3.40 1.18 14.30
C GLY A 79 3.95 2.61 14.23
N VAL A 80 3.71 3.32 13.14
CA VAL A 80 4.34 4.62 12.89
C VAL A 80 3.73 5.75 13.72
N SER A 81 2.40 5.72 13.96
CA SER A 81 1.71 6.83 14.59
C SER A 81 2.19 7.10 16.02
N PRO A 82 2.29 6.12 16.93
CA PRO A 82 2.76 6.38 18.29
C PRO A 82 4.25 6.69 18.37
N ILE A 83 5.05 6.28 17.39
CA ILE A 83 6.50 6.54 17.38
C ILE A 83 6.80 7.93 16.84
N MET A 84 6.19 8.28 15.69
CA MET A 84 6.49 9.52 14.98
C MET A 84 5.69 10.72 15.49
N HIS A 85 4.49 10.46 16.03
CA HIS A 85 3.53 11.49 16.46
C HIS A 85 3.18 11.33 17.94
N ASP A 86 4.20 11.22 18.79
CA ASP A 86 4.14 11.06 20.24
C ASP A 86 3.85 12.38 20.97
N PHE A 87 2.73 13.03 20.61
CA PHE A 87 2.35 14.36 21.11
C PHE A 87 2.30 14.46 22.64
N TRP A 88 2.11 13.35 23.34
CA TRP A 88 2.12 13.29 24.82
C TRP A 88 3.50 13.50 25.44
N ARG A 89 4.58 13.40 24.65
CA ARG A 89 5.97 13.65 25.10
C ARG A 89 6.47 15.04 24.76
N ASN A 90 5.75 15.80 23.92
CA ASN A 90 6.19 17.11 23.50
C ASN A 90 5.86 18.16 24.57
N GLU A 91 6.89 18.86 25.06
CA GLU A 91 6.76 19.98 26.00
C GLU A 91 6.37 21.28 25.30
N ASN A 92 6.87 21.47 24.08
CA ASN A 92 6.52 22.65 23.25
C ASN A 92 5.07 22.54 22.78
N PRO A 93 4.21 23.55 23.07
CA PRO A 93 2.79 23.53 22.70
C PRO A 93 2.53 23.46 21.18
N GLU A 94 3.36 24.09 20.36
CA GLU A 94 3.21 24.08 18.90
C GLU A 94 3.52 22.71 18.31
N GLU A 95 4.64 22.11 18.74
CA GLU A 95 5.03 20.75 18.34
C GLU A 95 4.01 19.72 18.82
N ARG A 96 3.54 19.86 20.06
CA ARG A 96 2.50 19.01 20.63
C ARG A 96 1.23 19.07 19.78
N MET A 97 0.77 20.26 19.43
CA MET A 97 -0.42 20.44 18.59
C MET A 97 -0.21 19.81 17.22
N LYS A 98 0.92 20.04 16.57
CA LYS A 98 1.26 19.45 15.27
C LYS A 98 1.23 17.94 15.33
N ASN A 99 1.95 17.33 16.28
CA ASN A 99 2.00 15.87 16.42
C ASN A 99 0.64 15.28 16.77
N MET A 100 -0.17 15.96 17.57
CA MET A 100 -1.53 15.54 17.87
C MET A 100 -2.40 15.51 16.60
N VAL A 101 -2.34 16.56 15.78
CA VAL A 101 -3.09 16.61 14.51
C VAL A 101 -2.65 15.50 13.57
N ASP A 102 -1.36 15.23 13.44
CA ASP A 102 -0.83 14.17 12.58
C ASP A 102 -1.21 12.78 13.11
N PHE A 103 -1.19 12.56 14.42
CA PHE A 103 -1.71 11.34 15.05
C PHE A 103 -3.20 11.13 14.76
N MET A 104 -4.02 12.18 14.89
CA MET A 104 -5.46 12.10 14.58
C MET A 104 -5.74 11.82 13.12
N LYS A 105 -4.96 12.42 12.20
CA LYS A 105 -5.03 12.11 10.75
C LYS A 105 -4.74 10.64 10.49
N ASN A 106 -3.68 10.09 11.10
CA ASN A 106 -3.35 8.67 10.95
C ASN A 106 -4.43 7.77 11.54
N THR A 107 -5.05 8.16 12.65
CA THR A 107 -6.19 7.46 13.25
C THR A 107 -7.40 7.46 12.31
N ALA A 108 -7.70 8.59 11.68
CA ALA A 108 -8.77 8.68 10.69
C ALA A 108 -8.48 7.81 9.44
N LEU A 109 -7.24 7.78 8.97
CA LEU A 109 -6.81 6.89 7.88
C LEU A 109 -6.93 5.42 8.29
N ALA A 110 -6.58 5.06 9.52
CA ALA A 110 -6.78 3.71 10.04
C ALA A 110 -8.27 3.33 10.05
N GLY A 111 -9.16 4.25 10.46
CA GLY A 111 -10.62 4.08 10.34
C GLY A 111 -11.07 3.84 8.89
N GLY A 112 -10.51 4.56 7.93
CA GLY A 112 -10.74 4.34 6.50
C GLY A 112 -10.30 2.95 6.03
N ALA A 113 -9.13 2.48 6.46
CA ALA A 113 -8.64 1.13 6.15
C ALA A 113 -9.55 0.03 6.74
N LEU A 114 -10.02 0.22 7.99
CA LEU A 114 -11.01 -0.69 8.63
C LEU A 114 -12.32 -0.72 7.86
N ALA A 115 -12.85 0.43 7.44
CA ALA A 115 -14.07 0.50 6.65
C ALA A 115 -13.93 -0.26 5.31
N LEU A 116 -12.77 -0.15 4.65
CA LEU A 116 -12.48 -0.90 3.43
C LEU A 116 -12.38 -2.41 3.66
N MET A 117 -11.90 -2.85 4.82
CA MET A 117 -11.88 -4.28 5.19
C MET A 117 -13.28 -4.87 5.35
N GLY A 118 -14.27 -4.05 5.72
CA GLY A 118 -15.68 -4.45 5.84
C GLY A 118 -16.40 -4.64 4.50
N VAL A 119 -15.79 -4.26 3.38
CA VAL A 119 -16.40 -4.42 2.05
C VAL A 119 -16.18 -5.84 1.53
N ASP A 120 -17.27 -6.46 1.06
CA ASP A 120 -17.23 -7.82 0.52
C ASP A 120 -16.40 -7.92 -0.75
N GLU A 121 -15.64 -9.02 -0.86
CA GLU A 121 -14.88 -9.38 -2.06
C GLU A 121 -15.68 -10.34 -2.96
N PRO A 122 -15.48 -10.33 -4.29
CA PRO A 122 -14.53 -9.50 -5.03
C PRO A 122 -15.01 -8.06 -5.24
N TRP A 123 -14.09 -7.11 -5.10
CA TRP A 123 -14.43 -5.71 -5.38
C TRP A 123 -14.67 -5.49 -6.88
N GLN A 124 -15.64 -4.65 -7.20
CA GLN A 124 -15.93 -4.28 -8.58
C GLN A 124 -14.75 -3.53 -9.21
N ALA A 125 -14.52 -3.73 -10.51
CA ALA A 125 -13.38 -3.21 -11.26
C ALA A 125 -12.02 -3.61 -10.65
N SER A 126 -11.95 -4.81 -10.08
CA SER A 126 -10.68 -5.43 -9.68
C SER A 126 -10.00 -6.04 -10.89
N VAL A 127 -8.65 -6.03 -10.86
CA VAL A 127 -7.87 -6.76 -11.87
C VAL A 127 -8.12 -8.26 -11.67
N PRO A 128 -8.57 -9.00 -12.70
CA PRO A 128 -8.85 -10.43 -12.59
C PRO A 128 -7.54 -11.21 -12.44
N VAL A 129 -7.08 -11.39 -11.21
CA VAL A 129 -5.83 -12.14 -10.91
C VAL A 129 -6.00 -13.64 -11.13
N ASN A 130 -7.25 -14.13 -11.18
CA ASN A 130 -7.56 -15.54 -11.36
C ASN A 130 -7.12 -16.10 -12.72
N GLU A 131 -6.86 -15.25 -13.71
CA GLU A 131 -6.26 -15.67 -14.99
C GLU A 131 -4.73 -15.69 -14.96
N PHE A 132 -4.10 -15.06 -13.96
CA PHE A 132 -2.64 -15.03 -13.77
C PHE A 132 -2.16 -16.02 -12.68
N THR A 133 -3.00 -16.96 -12.28
CA THR A 133 -2.57 -17.98 -11.33
C THR A 133 -1.50 -18.85 -12.00
N ILE A 134 -0.34 -18.95 -11.38
CA ILE A 134 0.78 -19.86 -11.66
C ILE A 134 0.32 -21.32 -11.98
N GLY A 135 -0.92 -21.68 -11.70
CA GLY A 135 -1.57 -22.94 -12.07
C GLY A 135 -1.81 -23.15 -13.57
N GLN A 136 -1.69 -22.15 -14.42
CA GLN A 136 -1.75 -22.33 -15.88
C GLN A 136 -0.40 -22.70 -16.52
N LEU A 137 0.65 -22.73 -15.75
CA LEU A 137 1.94 -23.34 -16.14
C LEU A 137 1.97 -24.84 -15.84
N LYS A 138 0.84 -25.56 -16.08
CA LYS A 138 0.90 -27.03 -16.12
C LYS A 138 1.75 -27.43 -17.32
N PRO A 139 2.91 -28.09 -17.12
CA PRO A 139 3.69 -28.62 -18.22
C PRO A 139 2.81 -29.63 -18.97
N GLY A 140 2.50 -29.33 -20.23
CA GLY A 140 1.75 -30.24 -21.09
C GLY A 140 0.46 -29.69 -21.72
N GLN A 141 0.08 -28.43 -21.55
CA GLN A 141 -1.10 -27.93 -22.26
C GLN A 141 -0.78 -27.47 -23.71
N PRO A 142 -1.33 -28.16 -24.74
CA PRO A 142 -1.00 -27.89 -26.16
C PRO A 142 -1.49 -26.53 -26.69
N ARG A 143 -2.33 -25.82 -25.94
CA ARG A 143 -2.92 -24.54 -26.37
C ARG A 143 -1.92 -23.37 -26.37
N LEU A 144 -1.01 -23.30 -25.40
CA LEU A 144 0.00 -22.24 -25.33
C LEU A 144 1.07 -22.42 -26.41
N ALA A 145 1.56 -23.66 -26.61
CA ALA A 145 2.49 -24.01 -27.67
C ALA A 145 1.92 -23.69 -29.07
N ARG A 146 0.62 -23.91 -29.28
CA ARG A 146 -0.08 -23.58 -30.54
C ARG A 146 -0.21 -22.06 -30.75
N LYS A 147 -0.41 -21.27 -29.68
CA LYS A 147 -0.52 -19.80 -29.72
C LYS A 147 0.85 -19.15 -29.99
N LEU A 148 1.91 -19.65 -29.35
CA LEU A 148 3.28 -19.20 -29.57
C LEU A 148 3.78 -19.56 -30.99
N ARG A 149 3.43 -20.73 -31.50
CA ARG A 149 3.77 -21.15 -32.87
C ARG A 149 3.03 -20.33 -33.94
N LYS A 150 1.78 -19.87 -33.66
CA LYS A 150 1.08 -18.92 -34.52
C LYS A 150 1.68 -17.51 -34.50
N LEU A 151 2.14 -17.05 -33.35
CA LEU A 151 2.86 -15.76 -33.23
C LEU A 151 4.21 -15.79 -33.95
N GLY A 152 5.00 -16.86 -33.77
CA GLY A 152 6.27 -17.02 -34.43
C GLY A 152 6.18 -17.04 -35.97
N ARG A 153 5.08 -17.62 -36.53
CA ARG A 153 4.83 -17.60 -37.99
C ARG A 153 4.39 -16.23 -38.53
N LYS A 154 3.81 -15.36 -37.67
CA LYS A 154 3.45 -13.98 -38.10
C LYS A 154 4.63 -13.00 -38.04
N ILE A 155 5.69 -13.34 -37.33
CA ILE A 155 6.89 -12.51 -37.21
C ILE A 155 7.93 -12.89 -38.29
N ALA A 156 7.80 -14.09 -38.86
CA ALA A 156 8.73 -14.63 -39.86
C ALA A 156 8.20 -14.50 -41.32
N ALA A 157 7.06 -13.87 -41.53
CA ALA A 157 6.48 -13.53 -42.82
C ALA A 157 6.39 -12.03 -43.03
#